data_cbf0a9d13dc0c077073a493ee2a57841
#
_entry.id   cbf0a9d13dc0c077073a493ee2a57841
#
_cell.length_a   1.000
_cell.length_b   1.000
_cell.length_c   1.000
_cell.angle_alpha   90.00
_cell.angle_beta   90.00
_cell.angle_gamma   90.00
#
_symmetry.space_group_name_H-M   'P 1'
#
loop_
_entity.id
_entity.type
_entity.pdbx_description
1 polymer ?
#
loop_
_entity_poly.entity_id
_entity_poly.type
_entity_poly.pdbx_seq_one_letter_code
_entity_poly.pdbx_strand_id
1 'polypeptide(L)'
;GYTVLRILKNFDEKSSQSIFRYFSSGWNRDGLALRAIGDLLAVFPGPAPRHLLLILTDASPNDSLRVQASSENPFGHDYGDAFGVQDTAAEVRALRAKDIHVSAVFMGESSSASHAAVIYGKELARIKGIDQLAKAAGILIQHEIRSLED
;
A
#
# COMPACT_ATOMS: atom_id res chain seq x y z
N GLY A 1 7.52 -1.97 -20.04
CA GLY A 1 6.63 -1.07 -19.28
C GLY A 1 7.34 -0.54 -18.05
N TYR A 2 6.85 0.52 -17.48
CA TYR A 2 7.36 1.08 -16.23
C TYR A 2 6.17 1.44 -15.31
N THR A 3 6.39 1.30 -14.00
CA THR A 3 5.44 1.73 -12.99
C THR A 3 5.79 3.16 -12.57
N VAL A 4 4.80 4.02 -12.47
CA VAL A 4 4.98 5.41 -12.04
C VAL A 4 4.50 5.55 -10.60
N LEU A 5 5.42 5.88 -9.68
CA LEU A 5 5.09 6.34 -8.34
C LEU A 5 5.02 7.88 -8.37
N ARG A 6 3.84 8.42 -8.10
CA ARG A 6 3.64 9.88 -8.09
C ARG A 6 3.55 10.39 -6.66
N ILE A 7 4.53 11.19 -6.28
CA ILE A 7 4.51 11.91 -5.00
C ILE A 7 3.61 13.13 -5.15
N LEU A 8 2.51 13.19 -4.42
CA LEU A 8 1.55 14.29 -4.47
C LEU A 8 1.86 15.36 -3.42
N LYS A 9 2.55 14.99 -2.35
CA LYS A 9 2.99 15.89 -1.30
C LYS A 9 4.24 15.32 -0.62
N ASN A 10 5.28 16.12 -0.51
CA ASN A 10 6.46 15.81 0.29
C ASN A 10 6.25 16.19 1.76
N PHE A 11 7.12 15.70 2.64
CA PHE A 11 7.04 15.95 4.08
C PHE A 11 7.26 17.43 4.46
N ASP A 12 8.08 18.14 3.70
CA ASP A 12 8.41 19.55 3.88
C ASP A 12 7.41 20.51 3.20
N GLU A 13 6.54 20.01 2.33
CA GLU A 13 5.55 20.82 1.63
C GLU A 13 4.38 21.18 2.55
N LYS A 14 4.06 22.48 2.63
CA LYS A 14 2.92 22.99 3.41
C LYS A 14 1.58 22.82 2.69
N SER A 15 1.58 22.86 1.35
CA SER A 15 0.36 22.77 0.54
C SER A 15 0.05 21.33 0.15
N SER A 16 -1.22 20.95 0.24
CA SER A 16 -1.75 19.65 -0.21
C SER A 16 -2.57 19.74 -1.51
N GLN A 17 -2.57 20.88 -2.19
CA GLN A 17 -3.41 21.11 -3.39
C GLN A 17 -3.06 20.18 -4.56
N SER A 18 -1.84 19.67 -4.62
CA SER A 18 -1.40 18.72 -5.65
C SER A 18 -2.20 17.40 -5.63
N ILE A 19 -2.78 17.03 -4.47
CA ILE A 19 -3.64 15.83 -4.33
C ILE A 19 -4.86 15.92 -5.28
N PHE A 20 -5.43 17.11 -5.48
CA PHE A 20 -6.59 17.30 -6.33
C PHE A 20 -6.27 17.29 -7.85
N ARG A 21 -4.99 17.19 -8.21
CA ARG A 21 -4.54 17.07 -9.60
C ARG A 21 -4.31 15.63 -10.04
N TYR A 22 -4.58 14.68 -9.15
CA TYR A 22 -4.41 13.26 -9.46
C TYR A 22 -5.68 12.69 -10.09
N PHE A 23 -5.48 11.93 -11.14
CA PHE A 23 -6.50 11.08 -11.76
C PHE A 23 -5.98 9.65 -11.77
N SER A 24 -6.78 8.73 -11.28
CA SER A 24 -6.46 7.31 -11.39
C SER A 24 -6.56 6.89 -12.85
N SER A 25 -5.56 6.17 -13.35
CA SER A 25 -5.55 5.67 -14.72
C SER A 25 -4.66 4.44 -14.83
N GLY A 26 -5.06 3.51 -15.68
CA GLY A 26 -4.29 2.32 -16.01
C GLY A 26 -4.36 1.23 -14.95
N TRP A 27 -3.35 0.38 -14.98
CA TRP A 27 -3.19 -0.80 -14.14
C TRP A 27 -2.29 -0.48 -12.95
N ASN A 28 -2.38 -1.29 -11.89
CA ASN A 28 -1.60 -1.08 -10.68
C ASN A 28 -0.83 -2.33 -10.25
N ARG A 29 0.40 -2.13 -9.80
CA ARG A 29 1.25 -3.13 -9.15
C ARG A 29 1.55 -2.67 -7.74
N ASP A 30 0.67 -3.01 -6.81
CA ASP A 30 0.73 -2.52 -5.44
C ASP A 30 2.01 -2.99 -4.73
N GLY A 31 2.43 -4.24 -4.93
CA GLY A 31 3.66 -4.75 -4.37
C GLY A 31 4.90 -3.94 -4.80
N LEU A 32 5.00 -3.61 -6.10
CA LEU A 32 6.11 -2.79 -6.60
C LEU A 32 6.08 -1.36 -6.05
N ALA A 33 4.88 -0.78 -5.89
CA ALA A 33 4.72 0.53 -5.28
C ALA A 33 5.16 0.53 -3.81
N LEU A 34 4.78 -0.50 -3.04
CA LEU A 34 5.19 -0.66 -1.65
C LEU A 34 6.69 -0.83 -1.49
N ARG A 35 7.33 -1.60 -2.37
CA ARG A 35 8.80 -1.73 -2.42
C ARG A 35 9.47 -0.38 -2.64
N ALA A 36 9.01 0.38 -3.63
CA ALA A 36 9.55 1.72 -3.92
C ALA A 36 9.37 2.70 -2.76
N ILE A 37 8.23 2.62 -2.03
CA ILE A 37 8.02 3.40 -0.80
C ILE A 37 9.00 2.99 0.29
N GLY A 38 9.23 1.68 0.47
CA GLY A 38 10.20 1.17 1.44
C GLY A 38 11.61 1.66 1.16
N ASP A 39 12.02 1.68 -0.10
CA ASP A 39 13.32 2.21 -0.53
C ASP A 39 13.41 3.73 -0.30
N LEU A 40 12.33 4.46 -0.56
CA LEU A 40 12.25 5.90 -0.30
C LEU A 40 12.38 6.21 1.18
N LEU A 41 11.70 5.48 2.06
CA LEU A 41 11.76 5.66 3.51
C LEU A 41 13.14 5.31 4.09
N ALA A 42 13.86 4.37 3.49
CA ALA A 42 15.21 3.99 3.92
C ALA A 42 16.26 5.09 3.70
N VAL A 43 16.00 6.07 2.83
CA VAL A 43 16.93 7.17 2.52
C VAL A 43 16.67 8.42 3.38
N PHE A 44 15.66 8.43 4.25
CA PHE A 44 15.35 9.59 5.07
C PHE A 44 16.39 9.80 6.17
N PRO A 45 17.11 10.95 6.18
CA PRO A 45 18.06 11.25 7.24
C PRO A 45 17.30 11.62 8.52
N GLY A 46 17.63 10.97 9.61
CA GLY A 46 17.10 11.34 10.93
C GLY A 46 17.35 10.24 11.96
N PRO A 47 17.21 10.52 13.25
CA PRO A 47 17.12 9.46 14.26
C PRO A 47 15.94 8.61 13.86
N ALA A 48 16.17 7.30 13.61
CA ALA A 48 15.23 6.36 13.02
C ALA A 48 13.77 6.65 13.43
N PRO A 49 13.04 7.50 12.72
CA PRO A 49 11.65 7.75 13.06
C PRO A 49 10.91 6.45 12.75
N ARG A 50 10.07 6.02 13.66
CA ARG A 50 9.13 4.95 13.35
C ARG A 50 8.21 5.47 12.25
N HIS A 51 8.08 4.70 11.17
CA HIS A 51 7.25 5.06 10.04
C HIS A 51 5.89 4.38 10.16
N LEU A 52 4.84 5.16 10.03
CA LEU A 52 3.49 4.66 9.81
C LEU A 52 3.11 4.87 8.34
N LEU A 53 2.87 3.77 7.64
CA LEU A 53 2.35 3.77 6.28
C LEU A 53 0.86 3.42 6.30
N LEU A 54 0.01 4.41 6.04
CA LEU A 54 -1.42 4.21 5.89
C LEU A 54 -1.77 4.10 4.41
N ILE A 55 -2.34 2.97 4.02
CA ILE A 55 -2.67 2.64 2.63
C ILE A 55 -4.18 2.76 2.42
N LEU A 56 -4.58 3.44 1.36
CA LEU A 56 -5.96 3.46 0.88
C LEU A 56 -6.03 2.57 -0.35
N THR A 57 -6.89 1.54 -0.33
CA THR A 57 -6.88 0.51 -1.37
C THR A 57 -8.25 -0.13 -1.59
N ASP A 58 -8.48 -0.60 -2.81
CA ASP A 58 -9.55 -1.53 -3.16
C ASP A 58 -9.10 -3.02 -3.14
N ALA A 59 -7.82 -3.25 -2.80
CA ALA A 59 -7.17 -4.55 -2.74
C ALA A 59 -7.31 -5.39 -4.04
N SER A 60 -7.28 -4.73 -5.18
CA SER A 60 -7.36 -5.32 -6.51
C SER A 60 -6.09 -5.04 -7.34
N PRO A 61 -4.90 -5.51 -6.91
CA PRO A 61 -3.70 -5.35 -7.71
C PRO A 61 -3.83 -6.09 -9.03
N ASN A 62 -3.73 -5.35 -10.14
CA ASN A 62 -3.92 -5.91 -11.47
C ASN A 62 -3.11 -5.13 -12.52
N ASP A 63 -2.37 -5.89 -13.34
CA ASP A 63 -1.69 -5.36 -14.51
C ASP A 63 -1.78 -6.39 -15.64
N SER A 64 -2.39 -6.01 -16.75
CA SER A 64 -2.49 -6.84 -17.95
C SER A 64 -1.15 -7.11 -18.63
N LEU A 65 -0.09 -6.37 -18.26
CA LEU A 65 1.25 -6.62 -18.76
C LEU A 65 1.83 -7.85 -18.08
N ARG A 66 2.27 -8.81 -18.89
CA ARG A 66 2.84 -10.04 -18.39
C ARG A 66 4.09 -9.81 -17.55
N VAL A 67 4.17 -10.52 -16.46
CA VAL A 67 5.42 -10.75 -15.75
C VAL A 67 6.30 -11.63 -16.65
N GLN A 68 7.53 -11.18 -16.91
CA GLN A 68 8.46 -11.90 -17.74
C GLN A 68 8.82 -13.25 -17.12
N ALA A 69 9.09 -14.23 -17.98
CA ALA A 69 9.63 -15.51 -17.55
C ALA A 69 10.97 -15.32 -16.84
N SER A 70 11.19 -16.09 -15.78
CA SER A 70 12.45 -16.11 -15.00
C SER A 70 12.88 -17.55 -14.75
N SER A 71 14.07 -17.73 -14.15
CA SER A 71 14.55 -19.06 -13.75
C SER A 71 13.62 -19.75 -12.74
N GLU A 72 12.96 -18.96 -11.89
CA GLU A 72 12.01 -19.45 -10.87
C GLU A 72 10.62 -19.69 -11.44
N ASN A 73 10.26 -18.93 -12.47
CA ASN A 73 8.99 -19.02 -13.15
C ASN A 73 9.19 -18.97 -14.68
N PRO A 74 9.40 -20.14 -15.32
CA PRO A 74 9.73 -20.22 -16.75
C PRO A 74 8.61 -19.81 -17.69
N PHE A 75 7.37 -19.68 -17.18
CA PHE A 75 6.24 -19.20 -17.94
C PHE A 75 5.86 -17.80 -17.50
N GLY A 76 5.83 -16.85 -18.43
CA GLY A 76 5.28 -15.52 -18.13
C GLY A 76 3.79 -15.63 -17.75
N HIS A 77 3.34 -14.79 -16.82
CA HIS A 77 1.95 -14.75 -16.34
C HIS A 77 1.49 -13.30 -16.18
N ASP A 78 0.19 -13.12 -16.07
CA ASP A 78 -0.37 -11.79 -15.80
C ASP A 78 -0.20 -11.44 -14.32
N TYR A 79 0.04 -10.15 -14.04
CA TYR A 79 0.07 -9.66 -12.68
C TYR A 79 -1.35 -9.34 -12.24
N GLY A 80 -1.97 -10.27 -11.55
CA GLY A 80 -3.35 -10.13 -11.08
C GLY A 80 -3.75 -11.27 -10.15
N ASP A 81 -4.99 -11.27 -9.72
CA ASP A 81 -5.59 -12.31 -8.88
C ASP A 81 -4.66 -12.74 -7.72
N ALA A 82 -4.50 -14.04 -7.53
CA ALA A 82 -3.70 -14.60 -6.46
C ALA A 82 -2.22 -14.16 -6.49
N PHE A 83 -1.64 -13.98 -7.69
CA PHE A 83 -0.24 -13.57 -7.81
C PHE A 83 -0.04 -12.14 -7.33
N GLY A 84 -0.83 -11.18 -7.81
CA GLY A 84 -0.76 -9.79 -7.39
C GLY A 84 -1.02 -9.63 -5.89
N VAL A 85 -1.98 -10.38 -5.35
CA VAL A 85 -2.29 -10.40 -3.91
C VAL A 85 -1.10 -10.93 -3.09
N GLN A 86 -0.48 -12.04 -3.50
CA GLN A 86 0.65 -12.62 -2.77
C GLN A 86 1.90 -11.74 -2.86
N ASP A 87 2.19 -11.15 -4.02
CA ASP A 87 3.29 -10.20 -4.18
C ASP A 87 3.10 -8.99 -3.25
N THR A 88 1.91 -8.38 -3.25
CA THR A 88 1.60 -7.26 -2.37
C THR A 88 1.71 -7.64 -0.89
N ALA A 89 1.21 -8.82 -0.50
CA ALA A 89 1.31 -9.33 0.86
C ALA A 89 2.77 -9.58 1.28
N ALA A 90 3.62 -10.04 0.37
CA ALA A 90 5.04 -10.22 0.63
C ALA A 90 5.73 -8.88 0.92
N GLU A 91 5.43 -7.83 0.13
CA GLU A 91 5.99 -6.50 0.36
C GLU A 91 5.49 -5.86 1.66
N VAL A 92 4.21 -6.03 2.03
CA VAL A 92 3.70 -5.59 3.34
C VAL A 92 4.48 -6.26 4.47
N ARG A 93 4.73 -7.58 4.38
CA ARG A 93 5.54 -8.29 5.37
C ARG A 93 7.00 -7.78 5.41
N ALA A 94 7.58 -7.51 4.25
CA ALA A 94 8.94 -6.98 4.14
C ALA A 94 9.07 -5.58 4.77
N LEU A 95 8.07 -4.71 4.60
CA LEU A 95 8.04 -3.40 5.24
C LEU A 95 7.92 -3.53 6.76
N ARG A 96 7.02 -4.39 7.25
CA ARG A 96 6.85 -4.64 8.69
C ARG A 96 8.12 -5.22 9.32
N ALA A 97 8.87 -6.07 8.61
CA ALA A 97 10.15 -6.58 9.07
C ALA A 97 11.26 -5.50 9.17
N LYS A 98 11.04 -4.33 8.58
CA LYS A 98 11.91 -3.13 8.69
C LYS A 98 11.38 -2.10 9.70
N ASP A 99 10.53 -2.51 10.64
CA ASP A 99 9.86 -1.65 11.63
C ASP A 99 9.02 -0.51 11.02
N ILE A 100 8.50 -0.71 9.80
CA ILE A 100 7.51 0.17 9.19
C ILE A 100 6.13 -0.38 9.51
N HIS A 101 5.35 0.36 10.30
CA HIS A 101 3.96 -0.02 10.59
C HIS A 101 3.10 0.18 9.34
N VAL A 102 2.45 -0.87 8.88
CA VAL A 102 1.61 -0.84 7.68
C VAL A 102 0.18 -1.17 8.06
N SER A 103 -0.69 -0.18 7.92
CA SER A 103 -2.14 -0.28 8.12
C SER A 103 -2.87 0.11 6.85
N ALA A 104 -4.07 -0.41 6.64
CA ALA A 104 -4.84 -0.11 5.45
C ALA A 104 -6.30 0.25 5.74
N VAL A 105 -6.83 1.18 4.96
CA VAL A 105 -8.27 1.42 4.84
C VAL A 105 -8.72 0.84 3.50
N PHE A 106 -9.56 -0.18 3.58
CA PHE A 106 -10.12 -0.88 2.43
C PHE A 106 -11.49 -0.29 2.06
N MET A 107 -11.60 0.15 0.82
CA MET A 107 -12.83 0.63 0.21
C MET A 107 -12.98 -0.03 -1.17
N GLY A 108 -13.43 -1.26 -1.19
CA GLY A 108 -13.58 -2.06 -2.39
C GLY A 108 -14.81 -2.96 -2.33
N GLU A 109 -15.00 -3.73 -3.38
CA GLU A 109 -16.08 -4.70 -3.48
C GLU A 109 -15.92 -5.84 -2.46
N SER A 110 -17.04 -6.49 -2.13
CA SER A 110 -17.02 -7.61 -1.19
C SER A 110 -16.19 -8.79 -1.68
N SER A 111 -16.08 -8.97 -2.98
CA SER A 111 -15.21 -9.96 -3.63
C SER A 111 -13.73 -9.79 -3.30
N SER A 112 -13.26 -8.55 -3.19
CA SER A 112 -11.86 -8.22 -2.87
C SER A 112 -11.57 -8.17 -1.36
N ALA A 113 -12.57 -8.34 -0.50
CA ALA A 113 -12.37 -8.27 0.96
C ALA A 113 -11.43 -9.37 1.49
N SER A 114 -11.48 -10.56 0.90
CA SER A 114 -10.56 -11.66 1.23
C SER A 114 -9.12 -11.33 0.82
N HIS A 115 -8.91 -10.66 -0.31
CA HIS A 115 -7.61 -10.18 -0.76
C HIS A 115 -7.04 -9.16 0.24
N ALA A 116 -7.84 -8.18 0.65
CA ALA A 116 -7.43 -7.20 1.64
C ALA A 116 -7.00 -7.86 2.96
N ALA A 117 -7.75 -8.89 3.42
CA ALA A 117 -7.40 -9.63 4.62
C ALA A 117 -6.09 -10.43 4.48
N VAL A 118 -5.82 -11.01 3.30
CA VAL A 118 -4.55 -11.70 3.02
C VAL A 118 -3.38 -10.74 3.02
N ILE A 119 -3.55 -9.54 2.44
CA ILE A 119 -2.48 -8.55 2.30
C ILE A 119 -2.16 -7.90 3.65
N TYR A 120 -3.17 -7.39 4.36
CA TYR A 120 -2.97 -6.50 5.52
C TYR A 120 -3.20 -7.18 6.87
N GLY A 121 -3.94 -8.30 6.89
CA GLY A 121 -4.26 -9.03 8.12
C GLY A 121 -5.18 -8.22 9.04
N LYS A 122 -4.84 -8.15 10.33
CA LYS A 122 -5.61 -7.44 11.37
C LYS A 122 -5.51 -5.91 11.29
N GLU A 123 -4.48 -5.37 10.64
CA GLU A 123 -4.24 -3.94 10.46
C GLU A 123 -5.06 -3.38 9.28
N LEU A 124 -6.34 -3.74 9.24
CA LEU A 124 -7.26 -3.43 8.15
C LEU A 124 -8.56 -2.85 8.69
N ALA A 125 -8.88 -1.62 8.31
CA ALA A 125 -10.20 -1.03 8.51
C ALA A 125 -11.01 -1.08 7.20
N ARG A 126 -12.21 -1.64 7.24
CA ARG A 126 -13.11 -1.66 6.08
C ARG A 126 -14.12 -0.52 6.20
N ILE A 127 -14.26 0.24 5.11
CA ILE A 127 -15.28 1.29 4.99
C ILE A 127 -16.20 1.02 3.79
N LYS A 128 -17.41 1.56 3.83
CA LYS A 128 -18.40 1.44 2.75
C LYS A 128 -18.48 2.69 1.88
N GLY A 129 -18.00 3.81 2.38
CA GLY A 129 -18.02 5.08 1.67
C GLY A 129 -16.94 6.02 2.18
N ILE A 130 -16.63 7.02 1.37
CA ILE A 130 -15.56 7.99 1.63
C ILE A 130 -15.83 8.84 2.87
N ASP A 131 -17.08 9.02 3.26
CA ASP A 131 -17.50 9.71 4.47
C ASP A 131 -16.94 9.07 5.76
N GLN A 132 -16.64 7.77 5.72
CA GLN A 132 -16.07 7.02 6.83
C GLN A 132 -14.52 7.07 6.87
N LEU A 133 -13.87 7.57 5.83
CA LEU A 133 -12.42 7.52 5.68
C LEU A 133 -11.68 8.20 6.83
N ALA A 134 -12.05 9.43 7.17
CA ALA A 134 -11.37 10.19 8.21
C ALA A 134 -11.44 9.50 9.58
N LYS A 135 -12.60 8.91 9.91
CA LYS A 135 -12.80 8.15 11.15
C LYS A 135 -11.97 6.88 11.17
N ALA A 136 -12.00 6.09 10.09
CA ALA A 136 -11.24 4.84 9.99
C ALA A 136 -9.73 5.08 10.06
N ALA A 137 -9.22 6.05 9.30
CA ALA A 137 -7.82 6.45 9.32
C ALA A 137 -7.40 6.93 10.73
N GLY A 138 -8.23 7.78 11.37
CA GLY A 138 -7.97 8.27 12.72
C GLY A 138 -7.87 7.15 13.76
N ILE A 139 -8.71 6.14 13.69
CA ILE A 139 -8.66 4.97 14.60
C ILE A 139 -7.36 4.19 14.41
N LEU A 140 -6.96 3.91 13.16
CA LEU A 140 -5.72 3.19 12.87
C LEU A 140 -4.51 3.98 13.37
N ILE A 141 -4.44 5.28 13.10
CA ILE A 141 -3.36 6.14 13.57
C ILE A 141 -3.29 6.18 15.10
N GLN A 142 -4.42 6.32 15.78
CA GLN A 142 -4.47 6.32 17.25
C GLN A 142 -4.03 4.98 17.84
N HIS A 143 -4.42 3.87 17.22
CA HIS A 143 -3.99 2.54 17.65
C HIS A 143 -2.46 2.42 17.57
N GLU A 144 -1.87 2.84 16.45
CA GLU A 144 -0.43 2.81 16.27
C GLU A 144 0.31 3.72 17.26
N ILE A 145 -0.17 4.94 17.49
CA ILE A 145 0.44 5.85 18.47
C ILE A 145 0.46 5.22 19.87
N ARG A 146 -0.63 4.61 20.29
CA ARG A 146 -0.69 3.93 21.61
C ARG A 146 0.26 2.75 21.71
N SER A 147 0.40 1.96 20.64
CA SER A 147 1.35 0.84 20.61
C SER A 147 2.83 1.27 20.68
N LEU A 148 3.11 2.57 20.53
CA LEU A 148 4.44 3.14 20.66
C LEU A 148 4.75 3.59 22.10
N GLU A 149 3.73 3.73 22.95
CA GLU A 149 3.86 4.18 24.33
C GLU A 149 4.03 3.00 25.32
N ASP A 150 3.68 1.76 24.86
CA ASP A 150 3.86 0.51 25.60
C ASP A 150 5.22 -0.15 25.28
#